data_8b6a1e8645cb1dfe6582277bbedabf0e
#
_entry.id   8b6a1e8645cb1dfe6582277bbedabf0e
#
_cell.length_a   1.000
_cell.length_b   1.000
_cell.length_c   1.000
_cell.angle_alpha   90.00
_cell.angle_beta   90.00
_cell.angle_gamma   90.00
#
_symmetry.space_group_name_H-M   'P 1'
#
loop_
_entity.id
_entity.type
_entity.pdbx_description
1 polymer ?
#
loop_
_entity_poly.entity_id
_entity_poly.type
_entity_poly.pdbx_seq_one_letter_code
_entity_poly.pdbx_strand_id
1 'polypeptide(L)'
;MFPWAQFFLYVLVTAGTPGPNTLSSMSNGSRLGFRRTLPYIFGIWAGFSIVSVACTLLCSTLDALIPAIRKPMLVLGACYILYLAWKTWRAGAVSDTAAVRASFRDGFFLQFVNPKIYIYCIVSMQSYVLPLYQGRPVTLFLFALLLAFLGFCLNLCWAGFGSLLRVLFSRYAAVVNKVIALLMVWCAVRLFL
;
A
#
# COMPACT_ATOMS: atom_id res chain seq x y z
N MET A 1 -27.32 -12.24 2.92
CA MET A 1 -27.04 -10.96 2.23
C MET A 1 -25.61 -10.57 2.52
N PHE A 2 -24.84 -10.05 1.54
CA PHE A 2 -23.43 -9.66 1.77
C PHE A 2 -23.34 -8.44 2.71
N PRO A 3 -22.47 -8.44 3.73
CA PRO A 3 -22.37 -7.38 4.72
C PRO A 3 -21.56 -6.19 4.20
N TRP A 4 -22.09 -5.46 3.21
CA TRP A 4 -21.40 -4.36 2.53
C TRP A 4 -20.85 -3.29 3.47
N ALA A 5 -21.63 -2.90 4.48
CA ALA A 5 -21.22 -1.84 5.41
C ALA A 5 -19.95 -2.21 6.21
N GLN A 6 -19.92 -3.43 6.78
CA GLN A 6 -18.77 -3.94 7.53
C GLN A 6 -17.57 -4.14 6.60
N PHE A 7 -17.80 -4.66 5.39
CA PHE A 7 -16.75 -4.85 4.40
C PHE A 7 -16.09 -3.52 4.01
N PHE A 8 -16.90 -2.51 3.60
CA PHE A 8 -16.35 -1.20 3.25
C PHE A 8 -15.69 -0.49 4.43
N LEU A 9 -16.26 -0.59 5.63
CA LEU A 9 -15.63 -0.05 6.83
C LEU A 9 -14.26 -0.67 7.08
N TYR A 10 -14.16 -2.00 7.03
CA TYR A 10 -12.89 -2.71 7.17
C TYR A 10 -11.87 -2.27 6.11
N VAL A 11 -12.30 -2.20 4.83
CA VAL A 11 -11.46 -1.79 3.71
C VAL A 11 -10.94 -0.36 3.90
N LEU A 12 -11.84 0.59 4.23
CA LEU A 12 -11.48 2.00 4.43
C LEU A 12 -10.50 2.16 5.59
N VAL A 13 -10.76 1.51 6.72
CA VAL A 13 -9.87 1.57 7.88
C VAL A 13 -8.52 0.93 7.56
N THR A 14 -8.53 -0.30 7.03
CA THR A 14 -7.28 -1.05 6.83
C THR A 14 -6.43 -0.46 5.70
N ALA A 15 -7.01 -0.20 4.52
CA ALA A 15 -6.27 0.35 3.40
C ALA A 15 -5.99 1.86 3.55
N GLY A 16 -6.87 2.59 4.25
CA GLY A 16 -6.73 4.03 4.49
C GLY A 16 -5.74 4.41 5.58
N THR A 17 -5.42 3.52 6.53
CA THR A 17 -4.43 3.82 7.58
C THR A 17 -3.03 4.01 7.01
N PRO A 18 -2.19 4.85 7.67
CA PRO A 18 -0.80 5.03 7.27
C PRO A 18 -0.05 3.71 7.11
N GLY A 19 0.69 3.60 6.02
CA GLY A 19 1.46 2.41 5.69
C GLY A 19 2.41 2.70 4.52
N PRO A 20 3.20 1.70 4.05
CA PRO A 20 4.20 1.92 3.01
C PRO A 20 3.64 2.58 1.75
N ASN A 21 2.51 2.09 1.25
CA ASN A 21 1.87 2.61 0.04
C ASN A 21 1.36 4.03 0.22
N THR A 22 0.57 4.29 1.27
CA THR A 22 -0.08 5.57 1.52
C THR A 22 0.94 6.66 1.83
N LEU A 23 1.94 6.38 2.69
CA LEU A 23 2.99 7.33 3.04
C LEU A 23 3.90 7.64 1.84
N SER A 24 4.25 6.62 1.02
CA SER A 24 5.03 6.85 -0.21
C SER A 24 4.24 7.61 -1.25
N SER A 25 2.93 7.34 -1.42
CA SER A 25 2.05 8.08 -2.32
C SER A 25 1.93 9.55 -1.90
N MET A 26 1.75 9.81 -0.60
CA MET A 26 1.72 11.17 -0.05
C MET A 26 3.06 11.88 -0.24
N SER A 27 4.18 11.23 0.08
CA SER A 27 5.53 11.78 -0.08
C SER A 27 5.83 12.12 -1.54
N ASN A 28 5.51 11.21 -2.48
CA ASN A 28 5.67 11.48 -3.91
C ASN A 28 4.75 12.62 -4.36
N GLY A 29 3.49 12.65 -3.92
CA GLY A 29 2.54 13.72 -4.20
C GLY A 29 3.04 15.09 -3.75
N SER A 30 3.58 15.18 -2.54
CA SER A 30 4.11 16.45 -1.99
C SER A 30 5.37 16.93 -2.71
N ARG A 31 6.22 16.01 -3.19
CA ARG A 31 7.49 16.34 -3.87
C ARG A 31 7.34 16.59 -5.37
N LEU A 32 6.62 15.72 -6.06
CA LEU A 32 6.53 15.69 -7.52
C LEU A 32 5.23 16.32 -8.05
N GLY A 33 4.23 16.47 -7.17
CA GLY A 33 2.86 16.80 -7.53
C GLY A 33 2.07 15.59 -7.98
N PHE A 34 0.74 15.74 -7.98
CA PHE A 34 -0.19 14.64 -8.22
C PHE A 34 0.06 13.90 -9.55
N ARG A 35 0.11 14.64 -10.67
CA ARG A 35 0.25 14.05 -12.02
C ARG A 35 1.51 13.21 -12.19
N ARG A 36 2.64 13.69 -11.66
CA ARG A 36 3.93 12.97 -11.77
C ARG A 36 4.01 11.75 -10.83
N THR A 37 3.10 11.65 -9.85
CA THR A 37 3.00 10.50 -8.94
C THR A 37 2.13 9.39 -9.52
N LEU A 38 1.27 9.67 -10.50
CA LEU A 38 0.35 8.67 -11.08
C LEU A 38 1.05 7.39 -11.56
N PRO A 39 2.19 7.41 -12.27
CA PRO A 39 2.86 6.17 -12.69
C PRO A 39 3.17 5.24 -11.52
N TYR A 40 3.60 5.79 -10.39
CA TYR A 40 3.85 5.03 -9.15
C TYR A 40 2.57 4.39 -8.60
N ILE A 41 1.46 5.14 -8.59
CA ILE A 41 0.17 4.65 -8.09
C ILE A 41 -0.41 3.58 -9.01
N PHE A 42 -0.25 3.72 -10.33
CA PHE A 42 -0.60 2.66 -11.28
C PHE A 42 0.25 1.41 -11.09
N GLY A 43 1.54 1.57 -10.74
CA GLY A 43 2.39 0.46 -10.33
C GLY A 43 1.86 -0.25 -9.08
N ILE A 44 1.47 0.52 -8.05
CA ILE A 44 0.80 -0.03 -6.87
C ILE A 44 -0.43 -0.84 -7.28
N TRP A 45 -1.31 -0.27 -8.08
CA TRP A 45 -2.55 -0.94 -8.49
C TRP A 45 -2.30 -2.24 -9.25
N ALA A 46 -1.39 -2.23 -10.21
CA ALA A 46 -1.05 -3.42 -11.00
C ALA A 46 -0.46 -4.54 -10.12
N GLY A 47 0.54 -4.22 -9.30
CA GLY A 47 1.15 -5.18 -8.39
C GLY A 47 0.16 -5.69 -7.34
N PHE A 48 -0.67 -4.78 -6.78
CA PHE A 48 -1.71 -5.14 -5.82
C PHE A 48 -2.77 -6.08 -6.45
N SER A 49 -3.19 -5.83 -7.68
CA SER A 49 -4.13 -6.71 -8.38
C SER A 49 -3.59 -8.13 -8.50
N ILE A 50 -2.31 -8.28 -8.85
CA ILE A 50 -1.65 -9.60 -8.94
C ILE A 50 -1.62 -10.27 -7.56
N VAL A 51 -1.16 -9.57 -6.53
CA VAL A 51 -1.09 -10.11 -5.17
C VAL A 51 -2.48 -10.49 -4.65
N SER A 52 -3.49 -9.64 -4.88
CA SER A 52 -4.87 -9.89 -4.43
C SER A 52 -5.48 -11.13 -5.11
N VAL A 53 -5.28 -11.28 -6.41
CA VAL A 53 -5.73 -12.47 -7.16
C VAL A 53 -4.98 -13.70 -6.68
N ALA A 54 -3.66 -13.63 -6.51
CA ALA A 54 -2.87 -14.76 -6.01
C ALA A 54 -3.31 -15.17 -4.60
N CYS A 55 -3.51 -14.22 -3.68
CA CYS A 55 -4.04 -14.49 -2.35
C CYS A 55 -5.41 -15.15 -2.40
N THR A 56 -6.29 -14.72 -3.30
CA THR A 56 -7.63 -15.27 -3.44
C THR A 56 -7.61 -16.71 -3.96
N LEU A 57 -6.79 -17.00 -4.96
CA LEU A 57 -6.63 -18.35 -5.52
C LEU A 57 -6.01 -19.33 -4.54
N LEU A 58 -5.09 -18.84 -3.71
CA LEU A 58 -4.35 -19.64 -2.74
C LEU A 58 -4.98 -19.61 -1.34
N CYS A 59 -6.14 -18.98 -1.15
CA CYS A 59 -6.73 -18.75 0.18
C CYS A 59 -6.96 -20.04 0.96
N SER A 60 -7.29 -21.14 0.30
CA SER A 60 -7.45 -22.46 0.93
C SER A 60 -6.13 -23.15 1.30
N THR A 61 -5.05 -22.86 0.59
CA THR A 61 -3.71 -23.40 0.83
C THR A 61 -2.82 -22.45 1.64
N LEU A 62 -3.13 -21.16 1.63
CA LEU A 62 -2.39 -20.14 2.37
C LEU A 62 -2.54 -20.30 3.89
N ASP A 63 -3.64 -20.83 4.39
CA ASP A 63 -3.81 -21.10 5.83
C ASP A 63 -2.70 -22.01 6.38
N ALA A 64 -2.23 -22.98 5.57
CA ALA A 64 -1.13 -23.85 5.94
C ALA A 64 0.26 -23.23 5.64
N LEU A 65 0.36 -22.40 4.61
CA LEU A 65 1.63 -21.83 4.13
C LEU A 65 2.00 -20.49 4.80
N ILE A 66 0.99 -19.70 5.21
CA ILE A 66 1.18 -18.38 5.84
C ILE A 66 2.15 -18.42 7.03
N PRO A 67 2.05 -19.38 7.99
CA PRO A 67 2.98 -19.42 9.11
C PRO A 67 4.44 -19.55 8.68
N ALA A 68 4.70 -20.32 7.61
CA ALA A 68 6.06 -20.58 7.12
C ALA A 68 6.66 -19.36 6.38
N ILE A 69 5.87 -18.68 5.54
CA ILE A 69 6.34 -17.53 4.74
C ILE A 69 6.23 -16.19 5.49
N ARG A 70 5.46 -16.13 6.57
CA ARG A 70 5.20 -14.90 7.32
C ARG A 70 6.48 -14.22 7.79
N LYS A 71 7.38 -14.98 8.45
CA LYS A 71 8.63 -14.42 8.99
C LYS A 71 9.53 -13.82 7.91
N PRO A 72 9.92 -14.55 6.83
CA PRO A 72 10.75 -13.97 5.77
C PRO A 72 10.06 -12.78 5.09
N MET A 73 8.75 -12.81 4.89
CA MET A 73 8.00 -11.71 4.28
C MET A 73 7.98 -10.47 5.18
N LEU A 74 7.83 -10.62 6.50
CA LEU A 74 7.92 -9.51 7.46
C LEU A 74 9.30 -8.88 7.44
N VAL A 75 10.38 -9.68 7.40
CA VAL A 75 11.76 -9.19 7.35
C VAL A 75 12.02 -8.43 6.05
N LEU A 76 11.70 -9.01 4.89
CA LEU A 76 11.87 -8.36 3.59
C LEU A 76 11.03 -7.07 3.49
N GLY A 77 9.79 -7.11 3.96
CA GLY A 77 8.91 -5.96 4.01
C GLY A 77 9.45 -4.84 4.91
N ALA A 78 9.93 -5.18 6.09
CA ALA A 78 10.54 -4.22 7.01
C ALA A 78 11.81 -3.60 6.42
N CYS A 79 12.71 -4.39 5.84
CA CYS A 79 13.90 -3.90 5.16
C CYS A 79 13.56 -2.92 4.04
N TYR A 80 12.54 -3.25 3.23
CA TYR A 80 12.09 -2.36 2.16
C TYR A 80 11.46 -1.07 2.68
N ILE A 81 10.64 -1.15 3.73
CA ILE A 81 10.05 0.04 4.37
C ILE A 81 11.15 0.93 4.97
N LEU A 82 12.15 0.35 5.62
CA LEU A 82 13.30 1.07 6.16
C LEU A 82 14.14 1.72 5.06
N TYR A 83 14.33 1.05 3.92
CA TYR A 83 14.94 1.64 2.73
C TYR A 83 14.16 2.87 2.23
N LEU A 84 12.82 2.77 2.14
CA LEU A 84 11.97 3.90 1.75
C LEU A 84 12.02 5.03 2.80
N ALA A 85 12.04 4.70 4.08
CA ALA A 85 12.20 5.67 5.17
C ALA A 85 13.52 6.42 5.05
N TRP A 86 14.62 5.71 4.83
CA TRP A 86 15.95 6.32 4.61
C TRP A 86 15.98 7.21 3.35
N LYS A 87 15.39 6.75 2.24
CA LYS A 87 15.25 7.54 1.01
C LYS A 87 14.43 8.82 1.24
N THR A 88 13.35 8.72 2.02
CA THR A 88 12.50 9.88 2.37
C THR A 88 13.22 10.84 3.32
N TRP A 89 13.95 10.31 4.31
CA TRP A 89 14.74 11.13 5.24
C TRP A 89 15.83 11.95 4.54
N ARG A 90 16.52 11.35 3.57
CA ARG A 90 17.55 12.03 2.77
C ARG A 90 17.01 12.94 1.67
N ALA A 91 15.72 12.87 1.38
CA ALA A 91 15.10 13.74 0.41
C ALA A 91 15.09 15.17 0.97
N GLY A 92 15.93 16.01 0.41
CA GLY A 92 15.98 17.45 0.72
C GLY A 92 14.67 18.17 0.36
N ALA A 93 14.63 19.48 0.62
CA ALA A 93 13.59 20.34 0.06
C ALA A 93 13.53 20.15 -1.46
N VAL A 94 12.32 20.29 -2.03
CA VAL A 94 12.04 20.14 -3.46
C VAL A 94 13.20 20.69 -4.30
N SER A 95 14.15 19.83 -4.65
CA SER A 95 15.14 20.23 -5.64
C SER A 95 14.51 19.97 -7.00
N ASP A 96 14.56 20.95 -7.86
CA ASP A 96 14.11 20.91 -9.26
C ASP A 96 14.93 19.95 -10.14
N THR A 97 15.60 18.98 -9.53
CA THR A 97 16.32 17.95 -10.28
C THR A 97 15.29 17.07 -11.00
N ALA A 98 15.16 17.32 -12.29
CA ALA A 98 14.33 16.61 -13.27
C ALA A 98 14.51 15.07 -13.30
N ALA A 99 15.35 14.51 -12.45
CA ALA A 99 15.75 13.11 -12.41
C ALA A 99 14.94 12.22 -11.46
N VAL A 100 14.17 12.76 -10.52
CA VAL A 100 13.43 11.93 -9.55
C VAL A 100 12.00 11.74 -10.05
N ARG A 101 11.77 10.70 -10.84
CA ARG A 101 10.42 10.28 -11.23
C ARG A 101 9.90 9.25 -10.22
N ALA A 102 8.63 9.37 -9.85
CA ALA A 102 7.91 8.29 -9.19
C ALA A 102 7.74 7.15 -10.20
N SER A 103 8.55 6.10 -10.06
CA SER A 103 8.59 5.02 -11.04
C SER A 103 7.41 4.06 -10.84
N PHE A 104 6.80 3.62 -11.93
CA PHE A 104 5.84 2.51 -11.94
C PHE A 104 6.44 1.26 -11.25
N ARG A 105 7.70 0.94 -11.57
CA ARG A 105 8.39 -0.24 -11.03
C ARG A 105 8.49 -0.20 -9.51
N ASP A 106 8.81 0.95 -8.92
CA ASP A 106 8.92 1.09 -7.45
C ASP A 106 7.57 0.80 -6.78
N GLY A 107 6.47 1.33 -7.34
CA GLY A 107 5.11 1.05 -6.86
C GLY A 107 4.71 -0.42 -7.03
N PHE A 108 5.06 -1.01 -8.15
CA PHE A 108 4.75 -2.39 -8.49
C PHE A 108 5.45 -3.39 -7.56
N PHE A 109 6.76 -3.31 -7.45
CA PHE A 109 7.55 -4.26 -6.64
C PHE A 109 7.30 -4.12 -5.14
N LEU A 110 6.94 -2.92 -4.67
CA LEU A 110 6.55 -2.71 -3.27
C LEU A 110 5.43 -3.67 -2.83
N GLN A 111 4.52 -4.04 -3.72
CA GLN A 111 3.36 -4.85 -3.36
C GLN A 111 3.75 -6.27 -2.95
N PHE A 112 4.78 -6.84 -3.57
CA PHE A 112 5.22 -8.22 -3.30
C PHE A 112 5.95 -8.36 -1.95
N VAL A 113 6.48 -7.26 -1.42
CA VAL A 113 7.18 -7.25 -0.12
C VAL A 113 6.38 -6.56 1.00
N ASN A 114 5.17 -6.06 0.70
CA ASN A 114 4.35 -5.34 1.65
C ASN A 114 3.39 -6.29 2.40
N PRO A 115 3.69 -6.72 3.63
CA PRO A 115 2.89 -7.69 4.36
C PRO A 115 1.47 -7.18 4.67
N LYS A 116 1.28 -5.86 4.75
CA LYS A 116 -0.04 -5.25 4.99
C LYS A 116 -1.05 -5.64 3.91
N ILE A 117 -0.60 -5.78 2.65
CA ILE A 117 -1.48 -6.13 1.54
C ILE A 117 -1.96 -7.57 1.65
N TYR A 118 -1.06 -8.50 1.99
CA TYR A 118 -1.42 -9.91 2.19
C TYR A 118 -2.44 -10.06 3.31
N ILE A 119 -2.19 -9.43 4.46
CA ILE A 119 -3.14 -9.44 5.59
C ILE A 119 -4.48 -8.83 5.17
N TYR A 120 -4.45 -7.69 4.49
CA TYR A 120 -5.66 -7.03 3.99
C TYR A 120 -6.46 -7.93 3.04
N CYS A 121 -5.81 -8.56 2.05
CA CYS A 121 -6.47 -9.45 1.09
C CYS A 121 -7.04 -10.69 1.79
N ILE A 122 -6.22 -11.37 2.60
CA ILE A 122 -6.61 -12.63 3.24
C ILE A 122 -7.78 -12.40 4.19
N VAL A 123 -7.68 -11.43 5.09
CA VAL A 123 -8.76 -11.13 6.04
C VAL A 123 -10.02 -10.69 5.32
N SER A 124 -9.92 -9.84 4.28
CA SER A 124 -11.08 -9.43 3.49
C SER A 124 -11.78 -10.62 2.84
N MET A 125 -11.00 -11.52 2.22
CA MET A 125 -11.54 -12.67 1.52
C MET A 125 -12.13 -13.71 2.50
N GLN A 126 -11.40 -14.06 3.56
CA GLN A 126 -11.82 -15.08 4.52
C GLN A 126 -13.00 -14.64 5.39
N SER A 127 -13.00 -13.39 5.86
CA SER A 127 -14.03 -12.91 6.78
C SER A 127 -15.33 -12.50 6.10
N TYR A 128 -15.27 -12.03 4.85
CA TYR A 128 -16.44 -11.44 4.21
C TYR A 128 -16.88 -12.16 2.94
N VAL A 129 -15.94 -12.61 2.10
CA VAL A 129 -16.26 -13.06 0.73
C VAL A 129 -16.44 -14.57 0.65
N LEU A 130 -15.45 -15.33 1.11
CA LEU A 130 -15.45 -16.81 1.04
C LEU A 130 -16.65 -17.46 1.73
N PRO A 131 -17.12 -17.01 2.91
CA PRO A 131 -18.27 -17.65 3.56
C PRO A 131 -19.55 -17.64 2.71
N LEU A 132 -19.67 -16.67 1.78
CA LEU A 132 -20.88 -16.51 0.96
C LEU A 132 -20.69 -16.95 -0.50
N TYR A 133 -19.45 -16.95 -1.00
CA TYR A 133 -19.15 -17.16 -2.41
C TYR A 133 -18.14 -18.25 -2.68
N GLN A 134 -17.91 -19.17 -1.72
CA GLN A 134 -17.07 -20.34 -1.93
C GLN A 134 -17.58 -21.14 -3.15
N GLY A 135 -16.65 -21.54 -4.03
CA GLY A 135 -17.00 -22.25 -5.28
C GLY A 135 -17.46 -21.35 -6.43
N ARG A 136 -17.43 -20.03 -6.29
CA ARG A 136 -17.77 -19.07 -7.35
C ARG A 136 -16.52 -18.31 -7.84
N PRO A 137 -15.65 -18.89 -8.67
CA PRO A 137 -14.34 -18.33 -9.00
C PRO A 137 -14.41 -16.93 -9.63
N VAL A 138 -15.42 -16.68 -10.50
CA VAL A 138 -15.61 -15.37 -11.12
C VAL A 138 -15.91 -14.30 -10.06
N THR A 139 -16.79 -14.60 -9.11
CA THR A 139 -17.13 -13.67 -8.03
C THR A 139 -15.92 -13.39 -7.15
N LEU A 140 -15.15 -14.41 -6.79
CA LEU A 140 -13.92 -14.27 -6.00
C LEU A 140 -12.89 -13.39 -6.73
N PHE A 141 -12.71 -13.61 -8.02
CA PHE A 141 -11.83 -12.80 -8.87
C PHE A 141 -12.25 -11.33 -8.90
N LEU A 142 -13.56 -11.06 -9.06
CA LEU A 142 -14.08 -9.69 -9.06
C LEU A 142 -13.87 -8.99 -7.71
N PHE A 143 -14.06 -9.70 -6.59
CA PHE A 143 -13.74 -9.14 -5.27
C PHE A 143 -12.24 -8.87 -5.07
N ALA A 144 -11.36 -9.73 -5.60
CA ALA A 144 -9.93 -9.49 -5.58
C ALA A 144 -9.55 -8.19 -6.31
N LEU A 145 -10.13 -7.97 -7.50
CA LEU A 145 -9.93 -6.72 -8.26
C LEU A 145 -10.57 -5.51 -7.58
N LEU A 146 -11.74 -5.67 -6.95
CA LEU A 146 -12.39 -4.62 -6.17
C LEU A 146 -11.51 -4.17 -5.00
N LEU A 147 -10.91 -5.10 -4.25
CA LEU A 147 -9.99 -4.78 -3.15
C LEU A 147 -8.78 -3.97 -3.65
N ALA A 148 -8.18 -4.38 -4.78
CA ALA A 148 -7.07 -3.67 -5.38
C ALA A 148 -7.49 -2.27 -5.87
N PHE A 149 -8.67 -2.14 -6.45
CA PHE A 149 -9.22 -0.86 -6.92
C PHE A 149 -9.51 0.11 -5.77
N LEU A 150 -10.09 -0.37 -4.66
CA LEU A 150 -10.32 0.45 -3.47
C LEU A 150 -8.99 0.94 -2.86
N GLY A 151 -8.00 0.07 -2.81
CA GLY A 151 -6.64 0.45 -2.41
C GLY A 151 -6.02 1.50 -3.34
N PHE A 152 -6.23 1.39 -4.65
CA PHE A 152 -5.82 2.38 -5.65
C PHE A 152 -6.46 3.74 -5.40
N CYS A 153 -7.79 3.79 -5.20
CA CYS A 153 -8.51 5.04 -4.90
C CYS A 153 -7.96 5.73 -3.65
N LEU A 154 -7.71 4.96 -2.58
CA LEU A 154 -7.14 5.51 -1.35
C LEU A 154 -5.71 6.05 -1.55
N ASN A 155 -4.88 5.38 -2.35
CA ASN A 155 -3.55 5.91 -2.69
C ASN A 155 -3.61 7.18 -3.55
N LEU A 156 -4.60 7.31 -4.44
CA LEU A 156 -4.88 8.57 -5.14
C LEU A 156 -5.23 9.71 -4.15
N CYS A 157 -6.10 9.42 -3.15
CA CYS A 157 -6.45 10.40 -2.12
C CYS A 157 -5.21 10.85 -1.33
N TRP A 158 -4.35 9.92 -0.91
CA TRP A 158 -3.10 10.23 -0.19
C TRP A 158 -2.12 11.05 -1.05
N ALA A 159 -1.96 10.73 -2.34
CA ALA A 159 -1.14 11.51 -3.25
C ALA A 159 -1.73 12.90 -3.52
N GLY A 160 -3.06 13.00 -3.66
CA GLY A 160 -3.79 14.25 -3.78
C GLY A 160 -3.59 15.13 -2.54
N PHE A 161 -3.77 14.57 -1.35
CA PHE A 161 -3.51 15.25 -0.08
C PHE A 161 -2.07 15.76 0.01
N GLY A 162 -1.08 14.90 -0.31
CA GLY A 162 0.32 15.30 -0.37
C GLY A 162 0.56 16.45 -1.37
N SER A 163 -0.07 16.39 -2.53
CA SER A 163 0.05 17.44 -3.57
C SER A 163 -0.60 18.76 -3.17
N LEU A 164 -1.78 18.72 -2.52
CA LEU A 164 -2.45 19.93 -2.01
C LEU A 164 -1.62 20.63 -0.95
N LEU A 165 -0.98 19.88 -0.06
CA LEU A 165 -0.10 20.41 0.96
C LEU A 165 1.31 20.71 0.47
N ARG A 166 1.57 20.64 -0.84
CA ARG A 166 2.91 20.82 -1.43
C ARG A 166 3.55 22.14 -1.01
N VAL A 167 2.80 23.24 -1.00
CA VAL A 167 3.30 24.56 -0.60
C VAL A 167 3.73 24.56 0.87
N LEU A 168 2.89 24.00 1.74
CA LEU A 168 3.22 23.85 3.15
C LEU A 168 4.41 22.89 3.34
N PHE A 169 4.41 21.78 2.63
CA PHE A 169 5.47 20.77 2.68
C PHE A 169 6.78 21.29 2.09
N SER A 170 6.77 22.15 1.07
CA SER A 170 7.99 22.77 0.55
C SER A 170 8.65 23.70 1.55
N ARG A 171 7.85 24.48 2.28
CA ARG A 171 8.35 25.39 3.34
C ARG A 171 8.96 24.63 4.51
N TYR A 172 8.41 23.47 4.87
CA TYR A 172 8.84 22.63 5.97
C TYR A 172 9.33 21.24 5.52
N ALA A 173 9.83 21.13 4.28
CA ALA A 173 10.14 19.84 3.64
C ALA A 173 11.04 18.94 4.48
N ALA A 174 12.06 19.51 5.11
CA ALA A 174 12.97 18.74 5.96
C ALA A 174 12.24 18.13 7.17
N VAL A 175 11.34 18.87 7.80
CA VAL A 175 10.57 18.40 8.97
C VAL A 175 9.55 17.35 8.51
N VAL A 176 8.78 17.63 7.46
CA VAL A 176 7.76 16.72 6.92
C VAL A 176 8.38 15.40 6.47
N ASN A 177 9.49 15.44 5.73
CA ASN A 177 10.18 14.22 5.29
C ASN A 177 10.69 13.39 6.48
N LYS A 178 11.21 14.05 7.53
CA LYS A 178 11.62 13.36 8.76
C LYS A 178 10.43 12.71 9.47
N VAL A 179 9.30 13.41 9.59
CA VAL A 179 8.05 12.86 10.19
C VAL A 179 7.54 11.66 9.40
N ILE A 180 7.47 11.77 8.06
CA ILE A 180 7.05 10.64 7.21
C ILE A 180 8.02 9.46 7.34
N ALA A 181 9.32 9.70 7.35
CA ALA A 181 10.32 8.65 7.54
C ALA A 181 10.19 7.96 8.89
N LEU A 182 9.98 8.73 9.98
CA LEU A 182 9.73 8.17 11.32
C LEU A 182 8.44 7.34 11.36
N LEU A 183 7.37 7.79 10.70
CA LEU A 183 6.14 7.00 10.58
C LEU A 183 6.37 5.70 9.79
N MET A 184 7.22 5.72 8.76
CA MET A 184 7.61 4.50 8.04
C MET A 184 8.42 3.56 8.92
N VAL A 185 9.38 4.07 9.70
CA VAL A 185 10.14 3.27 10.69
C VAL A 185 9.18 2.66 11.71
N TRP A 186 8.25 3.46 12.25
CA TRP A 186 7.22 2.96 13.16
C TRP A 186 6.37 1.84 12.51
N CYS A 187 5.97 2.01 11.24
CA CYS A 187 5.27 0.95 10.50
C CYS A 187 6.12 -0.32 10.38
N ALA A 188 7.43 -0.19 10.13
CA ALA A 188 8.32 -1.35 10.03
C ALA A 188 8.44 -2.09 11.37
N VAL A 189 8.55 -1.36 12.49
CA VAL A 189 8.59 -1.95 13.84
C VAL A 189 7.28 -2.66 14.18
N ARG A 190 6.14 -2.03 13.86
CA ARG A 190 4.80 -2.59 14.08
C ARG A 190 4.52 -3.89 13.31
N LEU A 191 5.33 -4.24 12.33
CA LEU A 191 5.21 -5.53 11.64
C LEU A 191 5.63 -6.71 12.54
N PHE A 192 6.41 -6.46 13.59
CA PHE A 192 6.94 -7.50 14.50
C PHE A 192 6.26 -7.52 15.88
N LEU A 193 5.40 -6.54 16.15
CA LEU A 193 4.58 -6.44 17.36
C LEU A 193 3.15 -6.92 17.10
#